data_2423508eade6568cbf7d49f6ba73db39
#
_entry.id   2423508eade6568cbf7d49f6ba73db39
#
_cell.length_a   1.000
_cell.length_b   1.000
_cell.length_c   1.000
_cell.angle_alpha   90.00
_cell.angle_beta   90.00
_cell.angle_gamma   90.00
#
_symmetry.space_group_name_H-M   'P 1'
#
loop_
_entity.id
_entity.type
_entity.pdbx_description
1 polymer ?
#
loop_
_entity_poly.entity_id
_entity_poly.type
_entity_poly.pdbx_seq_one_letter_code
_entity_poly.pdbx_strand_id
1 'polypeptide(L)'
;MANPACEVLVTEAPLDAPPQNHRGDAGAINDFWGVVRRLEGGREIIGIEYEAHREMAEHQLRQIAEQAVEKFRLQLVIIHHRIGFIAVGEPSLFLRVASPHRSEGFRAGQWIVDELKKKVPIWKRPAFAEATAGKPR
;
A
#
# COMPACT_ATOMS: atom_id res chain seq x y z
N MET A 1 9.86 19.13 -8.41
CA MET A 1 9.76 18.23 -9.53
C MET A 1 9.60 16.80 -9.09
N ALA A 2 8.67 16.06 -9.67
CA ALA A 2 8.45 14.67 -9.26
C ALA A 2 9.60 13.79 -9.77
N ASN A 3 9.99 12.82 -8.93
CA ASN A 3 10.99 11.85 -9.32
C ASN A 3 10.33 10.82 -10.26
N PRO A 4 10.83 10.68 -11.50
CA PRO A 4 10.19 9.75 -12.45
C PRO A 4 10.26 8.28 -12.03
N ALA A 5 11.13 7.94 -11.07
CA ALA A 5 11.18 6.57 -10.54
C ALA A 5 10.07 6.29 -9.54
N CYS A 6 9.28 7.29 -9.17
CA CYS A 6 8.26 7.15 -8.13
C CYS A 6 6.88 7.43 -8.69
N GLU A 7 5.94 6.54 -8.41
CA GLU A 7 4.54 6.72 -8.76
C GLU A 7 3.70 6.47 -7.51
N VAL A 8 2.86 7.44 -7.17
CA VAL A 8 2.04 7.37 -5.95
C VAL A 8 0.60 7.70 -6.31
N LEU A 9 -0.32 6.94 -5.74
CA LEU A 9 -1.74 7.15 -5.98
C LEU A 9 -2.54 6.81 -4.73
N VAL A 10 -3.46 7.71 -4.35
CA VAL A 10 -4.47 7.43 -3.33
C VAL A 10 -5.81 7.51 -4.04
N THR A 11 -6.62 6.47 -3.97
CA THR A 11 -7.83 6.37 -4.79
C THR A 11 -8.92 5.61 -4.05
N GLU A 12 -10.17 5.88 -4.42
CA GLU A 12 -11.30 5.10 -3.93
C GLU A 12 -11.60 3.92 -4.84
N ALA A 13 -10.99 3.88 -6.02
CA ALA A 13 -11.22 2.81 -6.98
C ALA A 13 -10.49 1.53 -6.57
N PRO A 14 -10.99 0.37 -6.97
CA PRO A 14 -10.26 -0.87 -6.74
C PRO A 14 -8.87 -0.82 -7.35
N LEU A 15 -7.93 -1.47 -6.68
CA LEU A 15 -6.53 -1.44 -7.11
C LEU A 15 -6.25 -2.54 -8.11
N ASP A 16 -5.54 -2.17 -9.17
CA ASP A 16 -5.04 -3.11 -10.18
C ASP A 16 -3.54 -2.92 -10.29
N ALA A 17 -2.83 -4.01 -10.58
CA ALA A 17 -1.40 -3.91 -10.80
C ALA A 17 -1.13 -3.22 -12.15
N PRO A 18 -0.33 -2.15 -12.16
CA PRO A 18 0.09 -1.57 -13.43
C PRO A 18 0.88 -2.58 -14.24
N PRO A 19 0.87 -2.47 -15.57
CA PRO A 19 1.68 -3.37 -16.40
C PRO A 19 3.14 -3.28 -16.01
N GLN A 20 3.85 -4.42 -16.05
CA GLN A 20 5.28 -4.43 -15.81
C GLN A 20 6.00 -4.02 -17.07
N ASN A 21 7.00 -3.17 -16.89
CA ASN A 21 7.86 -2.71 -17.96
C ASN A 21 9.27 -3.18 -17.62
N HIS A 22 9.67 -4.31 -18.21
CA HIS A 22 10.94 -4.93 -17.86
C HIS A 22 12.08 -4.22 -18.58
N ARG A 23 12.74 -3.33 -17.86
CA ARG A 23 13.93 -2.67 -18.38
C ARG A 23 15.15 -3.51 -18.04
N GLY A 24 16.21 -3.32 -18.82
CA GLY A 24 17.38 -4.16 -18.68
C GLY A 24 18.22 -3.88 -17.44
N ASP A 25 17.91 -2.81 -16.70
CA ASP A 25 18.72 -2.44 -15.54
C ASP A 25 18.19 -2.98 -14.21
N ALA A 26 17.00 -3.54 -14.19
CA ALA A 26 16.43 -4.11 -12.96
C ALA A 26 16.55 -5.63 -13.00
N GLY A 27 17.14 -6.17 -11.95
CA GLY A 27 17.28 -7.62 -11.82
C GLY A 27 16.18 -8.26 -10.99
N ALA A 28 15.41 -7.46 -10.25
CA ALA A 28 14.35 -7.98 -9.39
C ALA A 28 13.18 -7.01 -9.36
N ILE A 29 11.97 -7.54 -9.50
CA ILE A 29 10.74 -6.77 -9.41
C ILE A 29 9.87 -7.47 -8.39
N ASN A 30 9.51 -6.77 -7.33
CA ASN A 30 8.67 -7.31 -6.26
C ASN A 30 7.35 -6.57 -6.21
N ASP A 31 6.26 -7.32 -6.24
CA ASP A 31 4.92 -6.77 -6.03
C ASP A 31 4.40 -7.25 -4.68
N PHE A 32 3.96 -6.33 -3.87
CA PHE A 32 3.37 -6.63 -2.56
C PHE A 32 1.94 -6.11 -2.54
N TRP A 33 1.03 -6.95 -2.04
CA TRP A 33 -0.38 -6.58 -1.87
C TRP A 33 -0.74 -6.67 -0.40
N GLY A 34 -1.27 -5.57 0.15
CA GLY A 34 -1.88 -5.60 1.47
C GLY A 34 -3.37 -5.85 1.29
N VAL A 35 -3.88 -6.91 1.92
CA VAL A 35 -5.24 -7.36 1.70
C VAL A 35 -6.00 -7.31 3.02
N VAL A 36 -7.29 -6.97 2.96
CA VAL A 36 -8.13 -6.91 4.15
C VAL A 36 -8.46 -8.33 4.59
N ARG A 37 -8.03 -8.69 5.81
CA ARG A 37 -8.24 -10.02 6.37
C ARG A 37 -9.61 -10.10 7.04
N ARG A 38 -10.12 -11.32 7.17
CA ARG A 38 -11.44 -11.55 7.77
C ARG A 38 -11.47 -11.26 9.27
N LEU A 39 -10.33 -11.38 9.95
CA LEU A 39 -10.28 -11.20 11.40
C LEU A 39 -9.49 -9.97 11.78
N GLU A 40 -10.04 -9.20 12.73
CA GLU A 40 -9.37 -8.04 13.28
C GLU A 40 -9.52 -8.11 14.80
N GLY A 41 -8.40 -8.25 15.51
CA GLY A 41 -8.43 -8.39 16.95
C GLY A 41 -9.22 -9.58 17.42
N GLY A 42 -9.22 -10.68 16.67
CA GLY A 42 -9.94 -11.88 17.02
C GLY A 42 -11.42 -11.85 16.68
N ARG A 43 -11.92 -10.75 16.13
CA ARG A 43 -13.33 -10.62 15.75
C ARG A 43 -13.47 -10.59 14.24
N GLU A 44 -14.56 -11.18 13.76
CA GLU A 44 -14.83 -11.24 12.34
C GLU A 44 -15.31 -9.89 11.82
N ILE A 45 -14.77 -9.45 10.67
CA ILE A 45 -15.15 -8.19 10.04
C ILE A 45 -15.63 -8.45 8.63
N ILE A 46 -16.38 -7.50 8.07
CA ILE A 46 -16.82 -7.57 6.68
C ILE A 46 -15.97 -6.67 5.79
N GLY A 47 -15.23 -5.75 6.37
CA GLY A 47 -14.35 -4.86 5.64
C GLY A 47 -13.78 -3.81 6.57
N ILE A 48 -13.02 -2.91 5.98
CA ILE A 48 -12.40 -1.81 6.72
C ILE A 48 -12.70 -0.51 5.97
N GLU A 49 -13.12 0.51 6.73
CA GLU A 49 -13.27 1.86 6.19
C GLU A 49 -11.95 2.58 6.38
N TYR A 50 -11.32 3.00 5.28
CA TYR A 50 -10.08 3.77 5.32
C TYR A 50 -10.39 5.22 5.01
N GLU A 51 -9.88 6.13 5.84
CA GLU A 51 -10.03 7.56 5.65
C GLU A 51 -8.67 8.23 5.58
N ALA A 52 -8.55 9.23 4.72
CA ALA A 52 -7.30 9.98 4.60
C ALA A 52 -7.58 11.36 4.02
N HIS A 53 -6.72 12.31 4.39
CA HIS A 53 -6.62 13.56 3.66
C HIS A 53 -5.76 13.24 2.44
N ARG A 54 -6.41 13.15 1.27
CA ARG A 54 -5.78 12.57 0.09
C ARG A 54 -4.48 13.25 -0.29
N GLU A 55 -4.48 14.57 -0.37
CA GLU A 55 -3.27 15.30 -0.79
C GLU A 55 -2.13 15.11 0.18
N MET A 56 -2.42 15.16 1.48
CA MET A 56 -1.39 14.97 2.48
C MET A 56 -0.84 13.55 2.46
N ALA A 57 -1.75 12.58 2.31
CA ALA A 57 -1.33 11.18 2.22
C ALA A 57 -0.44 10.96 1.02
N GLU A 58 -0.81 11.49 -0.14
CA GLU A 58 0.01 11.35 -1.35
C GLU A 58 1.36 12.01 -1.19
N HIS A 59 1.39 13.18 -0.54
CA HIS A 59 2.66 13.87 -0.29
C HIS A 59 3.59 13.01 0.57
N GLN A 60 3.06 12.44 1.65
CA GLN A 60 3.86 11.60 2.54
C GLN A 60 4.31 10.31 1.85
N LEU A 61 3.42 9.69 1.08
CA LEU A 61 3.79 8.50 0.33
C LEU A 61 4.90 8.78 -0.68
N ARG A 62 4.82 9.95 -1.34
CA ARG A 62 5.84 10.33 -2.31
C ARG A 62 7.19 10.55 -1.63
N GLN A 63 7.20 11.15 -0.46
CA GLN A 63 8.45 11.31 0.29
C GLN A 63 9.05 9.97 0.65
N ILE A 64 8.23 9.02 1.09
CA ILE A 64 8.73 7.70 1.43
C ILE A 64 9.29 7.01 0.18
N ALA A 65 8.59 7.11 -0.95
CA ALA A 65 9.06 6.51 -2.20
C ALA A 65 10.40 7.09 -2.63
N GLU A 66 10.54 8.40 -2.56
CA GLU A 66 11.79 9.06 -2.96
C GLU A 66 12.94 8.69 -2.03
N GLN A 67 12.67 8.61 -0.74
CA GLN A 67 13.70 8.19 0.21
C GLN A 67 14.12 6.74 -0.04
N ALA A 68 13.16 5.88 -0.38
CA ALA A 68 13.47 4.47 -0.66
C ALA A 68 14.34 4.34 -1.91
N VAL A 69 14.00 5.09 -2.97
CA VAL A 69 14.80 5.07 -4.21
C VAL A 69 16.25 5.41 -3.91
N GLU A 70 16.48 6.43 -3.09
CA GLU A 70 17.84 6.83 -2.77
C GLU A 70 18.51 5.86 -1.83
N LYS A 71 17.81 5.43 -0.80
CA LYS A 71 18.39 4.58 0.24
C LYS A 71 18.78 3.20 -0.28
N PHE A 72 17.97 2.63 -1.16
CA PHE A 72 18.16 1.27 -1.66
C PHE A 72 18.58 1.21 -3.12
N ARG A 73 18.78 2.37 -3.77
CA ARG A 73 19.21 2.47 -5.17
C ARG A 73 18.24 1.75 -6.11
N LEU A 74 16.97 2.10 -5.98
CA LEU A 74 15.91 1.44 -6.73
C LEU A 74 15.70 2.11 -8.09
N GLN A 75 15.27 1.32 -9.08
CA GLN A 75 14.88 1.83 -10.36
C GLN A 75 13.44 2.33 -10.38
N LEU A 76 12.59 1.77 -9.49
CA LEU A 76 11.17 2.10 -9.52
C LEU A 76 10.52 1.81 -8.18
N VAL A 77 9.64 2.72 -7.75
CA VAL A 77 8.73 2.48 -6.61
C VAL A 77 7.34 2.94 -7.04
N ILE A 78 6.37 2.05 -6.93
CA ILE A 78 4.96 2.37 -7.15
C ILE A 78 4.23 2.08 -5.85
N ILE A 79 3.49 3.06 -5.32
CA ILE A 79 2.68 2.89 -4.13
C ILE A 79 1.27 3.36 -4.42
N HIS A 80 0.31 2.44 -4.45
CA HIS A 80 -1.10 2.77 -4.61
C HIS A 80 -1.83 2.36 -3.33
N HIS A 81 -2.55 3.29 -2.74
CA HIS A 81 -3.35 3.01 -1.55
C HIS A 81 -4.80 3.34 -1.82
N ARG A 82 -5.68 2.42 -1.46
CA ARG A 82 -7.12 2.62 -1.63
C ARG A 82 -7.70 3.18 -0.34
N ILE A 83 -8.66 4.08 -0.45
CA ILE A 83 -9.42 4.62 0.68
C ILE A 83 -10.90 4.36 0.43
N GLY A 84 -11.73 4.62 1.44
CA GLY A 84 -13.13 4.26 1.41
C GLY A 84 -13.33 2.88 2.02
N PHE A 85 -14.47 2.28 1.78
CA PHE A 85 -14.75 0.96 2.33
C PHE A 85 -14.15 -0.11 1.43
N ILE A 86 -13.36 -1.00 2.04
CA ILE A 86 -12.69 -2.09 1.32
C ILE A 86 -13.11 -3.40 1.98
N ALA A 87 -13.75 -4.26 1.20
CA ALA A 87 -14.28 -5.52 1.71
C ALA A 87 -13.16 -6.51 1.99
N VAL A 88 -13.47 -7.45 2.88
CA VAL A 88 -12.58 -8.58 3.15
C VAL A 88 -12.19 -9.25 1.84
N GLY A 89 -10.89 -9.54 1.69
CA GLY A 89 -10.36 -10.16 0.49
C GLY A 89 -9.92 -9.20 -0.58
N GLU A 90 -10.23 -7.91 -0.44
CA GLU A 90 -9.81 -6.91 -1.43
C GLU A 90 -8.55 -6.21 -0.95
N PRO A 91 -7.69 -5.81 -1.89
CA PRO A 91 -6.45 -5.13 -1.50
C PRO A 91 -6.67 -3.66 -1.17
N SER A 92 -5.98 -3.22 -0.11
CA SER A 92 -5.94 -1.81 0.26
C SER A 92 -4.64 -1.14 -0.16
N LEU A 93 -3.61 -1.93 -0.45
CA LEU A 93 -2.28 -1.42 -0.76
C LEU A 93 -1.65 -2.26 -1.86
N PHE A 94 -1.07 -1.58 -2.85
CA PHE A 94 -0.21 -2.20 -3.84
C PHE A 94 1.14 -1.49 -3.82
N LEU A 95 2.21 -2.26 -3.76
CA LEU A 95 3.56 -1.73 -3.76
C LEU A 95 4.40 -2.52 -4.75
N ARG A 96 5.04 -1.82 -5.69
CA ARG A 96 6.01 -2.43 -6.60
C ARG A 96 7.36 -1.78 -6.40
N VAL A 97 8.39 -2.62 -6.31
CA VAL A 97 9.77 -2.15 -6.18
C VAL A 97 10.60 -2.87 -7.24
N ALA A 98 11.34 -2.09 -8.03
CA ALA A 98 12.32 -2.64 -8.98
C ALA A 98 13.71 -2.29 -8.49
N SER A 99 14.59 -3.28 -8.41
CA SER A 99 15.94 -3.10 -7.88
C SER A 99 16.95 -3.88 -8.70
N PRO A 100 18.25 -3.53 -8.59
CA PRO A 100 19.28 -4.32 -9.29
C PRO A 100 19.33 -5.77 -8.83
N HIS A 101 19.19 -6.01 -7.51
CA HIS A 101 19.27 -7.33 -6.93
C HIS A 101 18.12 -7.55 -5.95
N ARG A 102 17.77 -8.83 -5.72
CA ARG A 102 16.63 -9.16 -4.88
C ARG A 102 16.76 -8.66 -3.44
N SER A 103 17.96 -8.59 -2.92
CA SER A 103 18.17 -8.18 -1.52
C SER A 103 17.68 -6.77 -1.26
N GLU A 104 18.06 -5.83 -2.13
CA GLU A 104 17.59 -4.45 -1.98
C GLU A 104 16.08 -4.38 -2.13
N GLY A 105 15.52 -5.16 -3.06
CA GLY A 105 14.09 -5.15 -3.30
C GLY A 105 13.29 -5.60 -2.10
N PHE A 106 13.70 -6.71 -1.49
CA PHE A 106 12.99 -7.21 -0.30
C PHE A 106 13.14 -6.25 0.88
N ARG A 107 14.35 -5.73 1.11
CA ARG A 107 14.57 -4.79 2.22
C ARG A 107 13.80 -3.49 2.00
N ALA A 108 13.78 -3.00 0.77
CA ALA A 108 13.05 -1.77 0.47
C ALA A 108 11.56 -1.96 0.68
N GLY A 109 11.01 -3.09 0.25
CA GLY A 109 9.60 -3.36 0.45
C GLY A 109 9.21 -3.34 1.92
N GLN A 110 9.99 -4.03 2.74
CA GLN A 110 9.75 -4.05 4.19
C GLN A 110 9.82 -2.63 4.77
N TRP A 111 10.86 -1.90 4.40
CA TRP A 111 11.08 -0.55 4.91
C TRP A 111 9.94 0.39 4.52
N ILE A 112 9.51 0.32 3.26
CA ILE A 112 8.43 1.19 2.77
C ILE A 112 7.13 0.94 3.54
N VAL A 113 6.76 -0.33 3.73
CA VAL A 113 5.52 -0.64 4.44
C VAL A 113 5.61 -0.17 5.90
N ASP A 114 6.77 -0.38 6.54
CA ASP A 114 6.97 0.07 7.92
C ASP A 114 6.84 1.59 8.03
N GLU A 115 7.48 2.34 7.11
CA GLU A 115 7.43 3.79 7.13
C GLU A 115 6.02 4.30 6.85
N LEU A 116 5.34 3.67 5.92
CA LEU A 116 3.98 4.04 5.57
C LEU A 116 3.06 3.95 6.78
N LYS A 117 3.17 2.86 7.53
CA LYS A 117 2.32 2.65 8.70
C LYS A 117 2.61 3.62 9.82
N LYS A 118 3.84 4.13 9.89
CA LYS A 118 4.23 5.09 10.93
C LYS A 118 3.86 6.53 10.59
N LYS A 119 3.96 6.91 9.32
CA LYS A 119 4.00 8.33 8.96
C LYS A 119 2.82 8.81 8.14
N VAL A 120 2.15 7.93 7.41
CA VAL A 120 1.10 8.39 6.48
C VAL A 120 -0.22 8.48 7.23
N PRO A 121 -0.93 9.63 7.14
CA PRO A 121 -2.17 9.82 7.88
C PRO A 121 -3.34 9.14 7.16
N ILE A 122 -3.40 7.83 7.31
CA ILE A 122 -4.51 7.02 6.83
C ILE A 122 -5.07 6.28 8.04
N TRP A 123 -6.33 6.56 8.36
CA TRP A 123 -6.99 5.94 9.50
C TRP A 123 -7.85 4.79 9.02
N LYS A 124 -7.95 3.74 9.84
CA LYS A 124 -8.78 2.61 9.49
C LYS A 124 -9.78 2.31 10.60
N ARG A 125 -10.99 1.93 10.17
CA ARG A 125 -12.08 1.62 11.09
C ARG A 125 -12.72 0.32 10.64
N PRO A 126 -12.50 -0.79 11.38
CA PRO A 126 -13.09 -2.07 10.98
C PRO A 126 -14.61 -2.06 11.10
N ALA A 127 -15.27 -2.72 10.14
CA ALA A 127 -16.72 -2.93 10.20
C ALA A 127 -16.96 -4.38 10.63
N PHE A 128 -17.46 -4.56 11.85
CA PHE A 128 -17.59 -5.88 12.43
C PHE A 128 -18.86 -6.57 11.99
N ALA A 129 -18.75 -7.88 11.74
CA ALA A 129 -19.86 -8.67 11.24
C ALA A 129 -20.99 -8.77 12.24
N GLU A 130 -20.68 -8.91 13.52
CA GLU A 130 -21.74 -9.06 14.51
C GLU A 130 -22.52 -7.77 14.74
N ALA A 131 -21.96 -6.62 14.33
CA ALA A 131 -22.74 -5.38 14.39
C ALA A 131 -23.90 -5.44 13.44
N THR A 132 -23.76 -6.17 12.33
CA THR A 132 -24.84 -6.34 11.39
C THR A 132 -25.76 -7.49 11.78
N ALA A 133 -25.24 -8.44 12.53
CA ALA A 133 -26.06 -9.54 13.00
C ALA A 133 -27.08 -9.02 14.03
N GLY A 134 -26.98 -7.91 14.29
CA GLY A 134 -27.94 -7.26 15.10
C GLY A 134 -28.25 -8.03 16.27
N LYS A 135 -28.04 -8.26 16.31
CA LYS A 135 -28.17 -8.65 17.05
C LYS A 135 -28.55 -8.82 17.97
N PRO A 136 -28.89 -8.78 18.17
CA PRO A 136 -29.07 -8.94 19.37
C PRO A 136 -28.62 -9.84 19.92
N ARG A 137 -28.36 -9.90 20.09
CA ARG A 137 -27.90 -10.77 20.46
C ARG A 137 -27.89 -10.92 21.49
#